data_b5d76b04ab7e5726c966d6cb94b370bb
#
_entry.id   b5d76b04ab7e5726c966d6cb94b370bb
#
_cell.length_a   1.000
_cell.length_b   1.000
_cell.length_c   1.000
_cell.angle_alpha   90.00
_cell.angle_beta   90.00
_cell.angle_gamma   90.00
#
_symmetry.space_group_name_H-M   'P 1'
#
loop_
_entity.id
_entity.type
_entity.pdbx_description
1 polymer ?
#
loop_
_entity_poly.entity_id
_entity_poly.type
_entity_poly.pdbx_seq_one_letter_code
_entity_poly.pdbx_strand_id
1 'polypeptide(L)'
;DIESLPFLEAVRQVVYEEGPENSMVIHLTLIPFLTATGELKTKPTQHSVKTLMELGLKADVLVCRADRELSDEIKNKLALFCNVKFDCVIQSIDVETIYDVPIKMMEEGLDKVTLEKLKIKETEPNLDKWKNFLHKLKNPTHQINIGLIGKYIELSDSYKSILESLIHAGTENEVKVNVKSIHSEYIDRENIGKDMNDLDGIIVAPGFGQRGLDGKILAVEYARVNKVPFLVIC
;
A
#
# COMPACT_ATOMS: atom_id res chain seq x y z
N ASP A 1 11.61 -8.41 15.79
CA ASP A 1 12.89 -7.75 15.62
C ASP A 1 13.25 -6.93 16.85
N ILE A 2 14.52 -6.97 17.30
CA ILE A 2 14.99 -6.26 18.50
C ILE A 2 14.70 -4.75 18.41
N GLU A 3 14.84 -4.18 17.25
CA GLU A 3 14.65 -2.74 17.00
C GLU A 3 13.20 -2.29 17.16
N SER A 4 12.23 -3.19 17.04
CA SER A 4 10.80 -2.87 17.22
C SER A 4 10.34 -2.88 18.69
N LEU A 5 11.08 -3.52 19.59
CA LEU A 5 10.68 -3.67 20.99
C LEU A 5 10.40 -2.34 21.72
N PRO A 6 11.24 -1.28 21.61
CA PRO A 6 10.94 0.01 22.23
C PRO A 6 9.63 0.65 21.74
N PHE A 7 9.30 0.47 20.45
CA PHE A 7 8.04 0.98 19.91
C PHE A 7 6.84 0.21 20.45
N LEU A 8 6.94 -1.11 20.56
CA LEU A 8 5.86 -1.94 21.12
C LEU A 8 5.66 -1.66 22.61
N GLU A 9 6.76 -1.41 23.36
CA GLU A 9 6.66 -0.99 24.76
C GLU A 9 5.99 0.39 24.90
N ALA A 10 6.31 1.35 24.02
CA ALA A 10 5.64 2.64 24.00
C ALA A 10 4.13 2.50 23.70
N VAL A 11 3.78 1.67 22.71
CA VAL A 11 2.37 1.35 22.41
C VAL A 11 1.67 0.73 23.62
N ARG A 12 2.33 -0.22 24.32
CA ARG A 12 1.78 -0.85 25.51
C ARG A 12 1.50 0.18 26.62
N GLN A 13 2.41 1.13 26.83
CA GLN A 13 2.22 2.21 27.82
C GLN A 13 1.04 3.12 27.44
N VAL A 14 0.95 3.55 26.17
CA VAL A 14 -0.17 4.37 25.70
C VAL A 14 -1.50 3.64 25.88
N VAL A 15 -1.59 2.35 25.50
CA VAL A 15 -2.83 1.55 25.68
C VAL A 15 -3.19 1.45 27.16
N TYR A 16 -2.21 1.33 28.06
CA TYR A 16 -2.44 1.29 29.50
C TYR A 16 -2.93 2.65 30.05
N GLU A 17 -2.34 3.75 29.62
CA GLU A 17 -2.68 5.12 30.07
C GLU A 17 -4.07 5.55 29.56
N GLU A 18 -4.38 5.28 28.28
CA GLU A 18 -5.65 5.68 27.66
C GLU A 18 -6.83 4.77 28.07
N GLY A 19 -6.53 3.52 28.46
CA GLY A 19 -7.54 2.53 28.82
C GLY A 19 -8.23 1.85 27.63
N PRO A 20 -8.92 0.73 27.88
CA PRO A 20 -9.50 -0.12 26.84
C PRO A 20 -10.69 0.51 26.11
N GLU A 21 -11.27 1.58 26.63
CA GLU A 21 -12.37 2.32 26.00
C GLU A 21 -11.90 3.39 25.03
N ASN A 22 -10.66 3.86 25.16
CA ASN A 22 -10.07 4.92 24.33
C ASN A 22 -8.99 4.39 23.41
N SER A 23 -8.69 3.10 23.47
CA SER A 23 -7.66 2.48 22.66
C SER A 23 -8.14 1.18 22.00
N MET A 24 -7.56 0.86 20.85
CA MET A 24 -7.84 -0.35 20.10
C MET A 24 -6.58 -0.88 19.45
N VAL A 25 -6.31 -2.16 19.60
CA VAL A 25 -5.17 -2.84 18.98
C VAL A 25 -5.67 -3.70 17.81
N ILE A 26 -5.37 -3.27 16.60
CA ILE A 26 -5.60 -4.04 15.38
C ILE A 26 -4.29 -4.75 15.01
N HIS A 27 -4.31 -6.07 14.98
CA HIS A 27 -3.14 -6.88 14.67
C HIS A 27 -3.24 -7.44 13.25
N LEU A 28 -2.34 -6.97 12.37
CA LEU A 28 -2.24 -7.46 11.00
C LEU A 28 -1.40 -8.74 10.96
N THR A 29 -1.93 -9.80 10.37
CA THR A 29 -1.28 -11.11 10.28
C THR A 29 -1.34 -11.68 8.87
N LEU A 30 -0.56 -12.73 8.61
CA LEU A 30 -0.56 -13.48 7.36
C LEU A 30 -1.10 -14.89 7.59
N ILE A 31 -2.04 -15.31 6.75
CA ILE A 31 -2.56 -16.68 6.64
C ILE A 31 -2.04 -17.28 5.33
N PRO A 32 -0.89 -17.92 5.30
CA PRO A 32 -0.33 -18.44 4.06
C PRO A 32 -1.09 -19.68 3.60
N PHE A 33 -1.29 -19.80 2.29
CA PHE A 33 -1.73 -21.02 1.65
C PHE A 33 -0.53 -21.88 1.26
N LEU A 34 -0.53 -23.14 1.67
CA LEU A 34 0.50 -24.07 1.27
C LEU A 34 -0.01 -24.95 0.10
N THR A 35 0.52 -24.70 -1.08
CA THR A 35 0.16 -25.44 -2.31
C THR A 35 0.40 -26.95 -2.17
N ALA A 36 1.44 -27.35 -1.45
CA ALA A 36 1.78 -28.76 -1.23
C ALA A 36 0.72 -29.52 -0.42
N THR A 37 0.00 -28.87 0.50
CA THR A 37 -1.05 -29.49 1.34
C THR A 37 -2.44 -29.04 0.96
N GLY A 38 -2.58 -28.05 0.08
CA GLY A 38 -3.86 -27.51 -0.37
C GLY A 38 -4.66 -26.78 0.72
N GLU A 39 -4.00 -26.22 1.74
CA GLU A 39 -4.68 -25.65 2.89
C GLU A 39 -4.07 -24.33 3.39
N LEU A 40 -4.91 -23.48 4.01
CA LEU A 40 -4.50 -22.28 4.71
C LEU A 40 -3.93 -22.64 6.10
N LYS A 41 -2.81 -22.01 6.48
CA LYS A 41 -2.14 -22.26 7.77
C LYS A 41 -2.38 -21.13 8.76
N THR A 42 -3.07 -21.44 9.85
CA THR A 42 -3.40 -20.51 10.94
C THR A 42 -2.30 -20.39 12.00
N LYS A 43 -1.36 -21.33 12.07
CA LYS A 43 -0.30 -21.33 13.09
C LYS A 43 0.58 -20.07 13.08
N PRO A 44 1.02 -19.52 11.94
CA PRO A 44 1.80 -18.28 11.94
C PRO A 44 1.09 -17.12 12.65
N THR A 45 -0.21 -16.93 12.37
CA THR A 45 -1.04 -15.94 13.06
C THR A 45 -1.14 -16.21 14.56
N GLN A 46 -1.38 -17.45 14.98
CA GLN A 46 -1.45 -17.81 16.40
C GLN A 46 -0.14 -17.51 17.14
N HIS A 47 1.02 -17.79 16.51
CA HIS A 47 2.33 -17.46 17.07
C HIS A 47 2.54 -15.95 17.16
N SER A 48 2.20 -15.21 16.11
CA SER A 48 2.29 -13.75 16.08
C SER A 48 1.48 -13.10 17.20
N VAL A 49 0.24 -13.56 17.41
CA VAL A 49 -0.62 -13.07 18.50
C VAL A 49 -0.03 -13.43 19.88
N LYS A 50 0.52 -14.63 20.05
CA LYS A 50 1.19 -14.99 21.30
C LYS A 50 2.37 -14.09 21.62
N THR A 51 3.22 -13.82 20.64
CA THR A 51 4.35 -12.89 20.80
C THR A 51 3.87 -11.49 21.17
N LEU A 52 2.78 -11.00 20.57
CA LEU A 52 2.17 -9.73 20.96
C LEU A 52 1.71 -9.74 22.42
N MET A 53 1.07 -10.84 22.87
CA MET A 53 0.62 -11.01 24.26
C MET A 53 1.79 -11.09 25.26
N GLU A 54 2.91 -11.71 24.90
CA GLU A 54 4.14 -11.75 25.71
C GLU A 54 4.70 -10.35 25.94
N LEU A 55 4.47 -9.41 25.02
CA LEU A 55 4.81 -7.99 25.15
C LEU A 55 3.76 -7.18 25.92
N GLY A 56 2.74 -7.82 26.49
CA GLY A 56 1.68 -7.16 27.25
C GLY A 56 0.62 -6.45 26.43
N LEU A 57 0.54 -6.72 25.12
CA LEU A 57 -0.49 -6.20 24.22
C LEU A 57 -1.47 -7.31 23.85
N LYS A 58 -2.76 -6.98 23.82
CA LYS A 58 -3.83 -7.87 23.38
C LYS A 58 -4.47 -7.30 22.11
N ALA A 59 -4.58 -8.12 21.08
CA ALA A 59 -5.34 -7.75 19.90
C ALA A 59 -6.85 -7.66 20.23
N ASP A 60 -7.50 -6.59 19.81
CA ASP A 60 -8.95 -6.45 19.81
C ASP A 60 -9.53 -6.97 18.48
N VAL A 61 -8.83 -6.74 17.38
CA VAL A 61 -9.18 -7.18 16.04
C VAL A 61 -7.97 -7.82 15.36
N LEU A 62 -8.21 -8.90 14.63
CA LEU A 62 -7.26 -9.50 13.70
C LEU A 62 -7.63 -9.13 12.28
N VAL A 63 -6.69 -8.53 11.54
CA VAL A 63 -6.78 -8.38 10.09
C VAL A 63 -5.89 -9.44 9.45
N CYS A 64 -6.52 -10.44 8.85
CA CYS A 64 -5.85 -11.64 8.35
C CYS A 64 -5.62 -11.53 6.83
N ARG A 65 -4.40 -11.22 6.42
CA ARG A 65 -4.02 -11.26 5.00
C ARG A 65 -3.99 -12.68 4.49
N ALA A 66 -4.66 -12.92 3.37
CA ALA A 66 -4.69 -14.20 2.68
C ALA A 66 -4.82 -13.97 1.16
N ASP A 67 -4.41 -14.96 0.37
CA ASP A 67 -4.59 -14.97 -1.09
C ASP A 67 -5.98 -15.45 -1.53
N ARG A 68 -6.80 -15.94 -0.57
CA ARG A 68 -8.15 -16.47 -0.78
C ARG A 68 -9.01 -16.34 0.46
N GLU A 69 -10.32 -16.55 0.30
CA GLU A 69 -11.30 -16.45 1.38
C GLU A 69 -11.04 -17.42 2.54
N LEU A 70 -11.28 -16.95 3.75
CA LEU A 70 -11.22 -17.72 4.98
C LEU A 70 -12.61 -18.33 5.25
N SER A 71 -12.67 -19.65 5.38
CA SER A 71 -13.90 -20.29 5.82
C SER A 71 -14.26 -19.91 7.26
N ASP A 72 -15.55 -20.03 7.62
CA ASP A 72 -16.00 -19.79 8.99
C ASP A 72 -15.30 -20.69 10.00
N GLU A 73 -14.93 -21.92 9.61
CA GLU A 73 -14.14 -22.82 10.45
C GLU A 73 -12.77 -22.21 10.79
N ILE A 74 -12.09 -21.63 9.80
CA ILE A 74 -10.79 -20.96 9.99
C ILE A 74 -10.97 -19.70 10.86
N LYS A 75 -11.98 -18.88 10.58
CA LYS A 75 -12.30 -17.69 11.39
C LYS A 75 -12.60 -18.07 12.85
N ASN A 76 -13.41 -19.09 13.10
CA ASN A 76 -13.71 -19.61 14.44
C ASN A 76 -12.46 -20.12 15.15
N LYS A 77 -11.61 -20.86 14.45
CA LYS A 77 -10.34 -21.33 14.99
C LYS A 77 -9.43 -20.18 15.40
N LEU A 78 -9.29 -19.15 14.55
CA LEU A 78 -8.51 -17.96 14.88
C LEU A 78 -9.10 -17.21 16.07
N ALA A 79 -10.42 -17.00 16.10
CA ALA A 79 -11.11 -16.35 17.21
C ALA A 79 -10.80 -17.04 18.54
N LEU A 80 -10.92 -18.37 18.58
CA LEU A 80 -10.66 -19.18 19.78
C LEU A 80 -9.18 -19.09 20.23
N PHE A 81 -8.22 -19.32 19.32
CA PHE A 81 -6.81 -19.39 19.67
C PHE A 81 -6.15 -18.04 19.92
N CYS A 82 -6.73 -16.96 19.39
CA CYS A 82 -6.21 -15.61 19.52
C CYS A 82 -7.00 -14.76 20.53
N ASN A 83 -8.00 -15.32 21.21
CA ASN A 83 -8.84 -14.64 22.21
C ASN A 83 -9.53 -13.37 21.69
N VAL A 84 -10.04 -13.40 20.47
CA VAL A 84 -10.87 -12.35 19.86
C VAL A 84 -12.25 -12.87 19.56
N LYS A 85 -13.24 -11.98 19.39
CA LYS A 85 -14.57 -12.40 18.93
C LYS A 85 -14.51 -12.84 17.46
N PHE A 86 -15.47 -13.66 17.02
CA PHE A 86 -15.58 -14.11 15.63
C PHE A 86 -15.65 -12.91 14.66
N ASP A 87 -16.50 -11.93 14.95
CA ASP A 87 -16.67 -10.71 14.14
C ASP A 87 -15.45 -9.80 14.14
N CYS A 88 -14.49 -10.04 15.03
CA CYS A 88 -13.21 -9.34 15.07
C CYS A 88 -12.11 -10.05 14.27
N VAL A 89 -12.42 -11.12 13.54
CA VAL A 89 -11.52 -11.78 12.60
C VAL A 89 -11.87 -11.32 11.19
N ILE A 90 -11.20 -10.28 10.75
CA ILE A 90 -11.40 -9.61 9.46
C ILE A 90 -10.45 -10.22 8.44
N GLN A 91 -10.97 -10.73 7.34
CA GLN A 91 -10.11 -11.18 6.24
C GLN A 91 -9.70 -10.00 5.35
N SER A 92 -8.46 -10.04 4.88
CA SER A 92 -7.91 -9.10 3.91
C SER A 92 -7.32 -9.91 2.75
N ILE A 93 -8.18 -10.25 1.80
CA ILE A 93 -7.75 -10.97 0.58
C ILE A 93 -7.09 -10.03 -0.42
N ASP A 94 -6.26 -10.61 -1.28
CA ASP A 94 -5.61 -9.86 -2.35
C ASP A 94 -6.65 -9.25 -3.29
N VAL A 95 -6.42 -8.00 -3.65
CA VAL A 95 -7.29 -7.20 -4.50
C VAL A 95 -6.51 -6.64 -5.69
N GLU A 96 -7.21 -6.21 -6.73
CA GLU A 96 -6.60 -5.68 -7.96
C GLU A 96 -5.77 -4.42 -7.71
N THR A 97 -6.23 -3.56 -6.82
CA THR A 97 -5.54 -2.33 -6.41
C THR A 97 -5.68 -2.09 -4.92
N ILE A 98 -4.66 -1.47 -4.29
CA ILE A 98 -4.71 -1.09 -2.88
C ILE A 98 -5.90 -0.17 -2.55
N TYR A 99 -6.43 0.54 -3.56
CA TYR A 99 -7.59 1.42 -3.41
C TYR A 99 -8.93 0.67 -3.25
N ASP A 100 -8.97 -0.65 -3.54
CA ASP A 100 -10.11 -1.51 -3.22
C ASP A 100 -10.17 -1.88 -1.73
N VAL A 101 -9.03 -1.84 -1.02
CA VAL A 101 -8.92 -2.30 0.37
C VAL A 101 -9.94 -1.64 1.30
N PRO A 102 -10.16 -0.31 1.28
CA PRO A 102 -11.14 0.32 2.17
C PRO A 102 -12.57 -0.23 1.98
N ILE A 103 -12.96 -0.51 0.74
CA ILE A 103 -14.28 -1.11 0.45
C ILE A 103 -14.35 -2.53 1.02
N LYS A 104 -13.29 -3.33 0.80
CA LYS A 104 -13.22 -4.69 1.33
C LYS A 104 -13.23 -4.75 2.85
N MET A 105 -12.51 -3.85 3.52
CA MET A 105 -12.53 -3.75 4.98
C MET A 105 -13.91 -3.37 5.53
N MET A 106 -14.62 -2.49 4.85
CA MET A 106 -16.01 -2.14 5.20
C MET A 106 -16.97 -3.35 4.98
N GLU A 107 -16.84 -4.06 3.85
CA GLU A 107 -17.62 -5.27 3.58
C GLU A 107 -17.43 -6.35 4.66
N GLU A 108 -16.22 -6.48 5.19
CA GLU A 108 -15.87 -7.37 6.30
C GLU A 108 -16.28 -6.83 7.68
N GLY A 109 -16.76 -5.59 7.76
CA GLY A 109 -17.28 -4.98 9.00
C GLY A 109 -16.21 -4.41 9.93
N LEU A 110 -14.99 -4.15 9.45
CA LEU A 110 -13.92 -3.54 10.27
C LEU A 110 -14.33 -2.19 10.84
N ASP A 111 -15.02 -1.37 10.07
CA ASP A 111 -15.57 -0.08 10.48
C ASP A 111 -16.56 -0.23 11.65
N LYS A 112 -17.52 -1.16 11.55
CA LYS A 112 -18.54 -1.42 12.59
C LYS A 112 -17.92 -1.88 13.90
N VAL A 113 -17.01 -2.86 13.82
CA VAL A 113 -16.30 -3.37 15.01
C VAL A 113 -15.46 -2.26 15.66
N THR A 114 -14.83 -1.39 14.85
CA THR A 114 -14.04 -0.25 15.34
C THR A 114 -14.94 0.77 16.07
N LEU A 115 -16.05 1.16 15.46
CA LEU A 115 -16.99 2.12 16.04
C LEU A 115 -17.61 1.58 17.33
N GLU A 116 -18.01 0.30 17.36
CA GLU A 116 -18.53 -0.37 18.57
C GLU A 116 -17.49 -0.36 19.69
N LYS A 117 -16.26 -0.78 19.39
CA LYS A 117 -15.17 -0.86 20.38
C LYS A 117 -14.84 0.49 20.99
N LEU A 118 -14.74 1.55 20.18
CA LEU A 118 -14.43 2.90 20.61
C LEU A 118 -15.65 3.69 21.07
N LYS A 119 -16.84 3.06 21.14
CA LYS A 119 -18.12 3.69 21.52
C LYS A 119 -18.43 4.96 20.72
N ILE A 120 -18.01 4.99 19.46
CA ILE A 120 -18.33 6.05 18.52
C ILE A 120 -19.68 5.74 17.87
N LYS A 121 -20.52 6.76 17.75
CA LYS A 121 -21.83 6.60 17.13
C LYS A 121 -21.67 6.14 15.68
N GLU A 122 -22.30 5.02 15.35
CA GLU A 122 -22.33 4.50 13.98
C GLU A 122 -23.06 5.49 13.05
N THR A 123 -22.47 5.71 11.88
CA THR A 123 -23.05 6.49 10.79
C THR A 123 -22.77 5.77 9.47
N GLU A 124 -23.74 5.80 8.56
CA GLU A 124 -23.54 5.25 7.22
C GLU A 124 -22.44 6.01 6.49
N PRO A 125 -21.35 5.35 6.06
CA PRO A 125 -20.27 6.01 5.36
C PRO A 125 -20.67 6.37 3.93
N ASN A 126 -20.47 7.62 3.51
CA ASN A 126 -20.65 8.01 2.11
C ASN A 126 -19.35 7.78 1.34
N LEU A 127 -19.30 6.72 0.55
CA LEU A 127 -18.17 6.32 -0.26
C LEU A 127 -18.35 6.60 -1.77
N ASP A 128 -19.32 7.43 -2.17
CA ASP A 128 -19.63 7.69 -3.59
C ASP A 128 -18.41 8.24 -4.34
N LYS A 129 -17.69 9.19 -3.73
CA LYS A 129 -16.47 9.76 -4.33
C LYS A 129 -15.37 8.70 -4.48
N TRP A 130 -15.23 7.82 -3.49
CA TRP A 130 -14.25 6.74 -3.53
C TRP A 130 -14.59 5.69 -4.58
N LYS A 131 -15.85 5.30 -4.66
CA LYS A 131 -16.36 4.37 -5.69
C LYS A 131 -16.20 4.95 -7.10
N ASN A 132 -16.45 6.26 -7.27
CA ASN A 132 -16.23 6.94 -8.55
C ASN A 132 -14.73 6.97 -8.91
N PHE A 133 -13.84 7.24 -7.94
CA PHE A 133 -12.40 7.15 -8.15
C PHE A 133 -11.99 5.74 -8.62
N LEU A 134 -12.46 4.69 -7.94
CA LEU A 134 -12.19 3.30 -8.32
C LEU A 134 -12.73 2.97 -9.72
N HIS A 135 -13.89 3.48 -10.06
CA HIS A 135 -14.47 3.29 -11.39
C HIS A 135 -13.58 3.89 -12.48
N LYS A 136 -13.15 5.15 -12.30
CA LYS A 136 -12.22 5.83 -13.23
C LYS A 136 -10.87 5.10 -13.32
N LEU A 137 -10.32 4.69 -12.20
CA LEU A 137 -9.04 3.96 -12.12
C LEU A 137 -9.07 2.66 -12.94
N LYS A 138 -10.17 1.91 -12.84
CA LYS A 138 -10.33 0.61 -13.50
C LYS A 138 -10.79 0.72 -14.95
N ASN A 139 -11.32 1.86 -15.36
CA ASN A 139 -11.88 2.08 -16.70
C ASN A 139 -11.28 3.32 -17.38
N PRO A 140 -9.95 3.37 -17.56
CA PRO A 140 -9.31 4.49 -18.25
C PRO A 140 -9.74 4.53 -19.73
N THR A 141 -9.95 5.73 -20.29
CA THR A 141 -10.40 5.93 -21.68
C THR A 141 -9.24 5.84 -22.68
N HIS A 142 -8.03 6.16 -22.25
CA HIS A 142 -6.82 6.09 -23.06
C HIS A 142 -5.59 5.87 -22.16
N GLN A 143 -4.40 5.84 -22.76
CA GLN A 143 -3.14 5.64 -22.02
C GLN A 143 -2.07 6.59 -22.51
N ILE A 144 -1.14 6.92 -21.60
CA ILE A 144 0.04 7.72 -21.88
C ILE A 144 1.28 7.06 -21.27
N ASN A 145 2.44 7.40 -21.83
CA ASN A 145 3.74 6.92 -21.39
C ASN A 145 4.52 8.06 -20.72
N ILE A 146 4.85 7.90 -19.44
CA ILE A 146 5.63 8.88 -18.68
C ILE A 146 7.00 8.30 -18.34
N GLY A 147 8.06 8.98 -18.74
CA GLY A 147 9.43 8.64 -18.35
C GLY A 147 9.72 9.13 -16.93
N LEU A 148 10.08 8.23 -16.03
CA LEU A 148 10.60 8.57 -14.69
C LEU A 148 12.12 8.44 -14.69
N ILE A 149 12.81 9.57 -14.72
CA ILE A 149 14.28 9.66 -14.80
C ILE A 149 14.84 9.76 -13.38
N GLY A 150 15.52 8.74 -12.93
CA GLY A 150 16.05 8.71 -11.55
C GLY A 150 17.28 7.85 -11.39
N LYS A 151 17.95 7.95 -10.26
CA LYS A 151 19.15 7.16 -9.93
C LYS A 151 18.90 6.02 -8.93
N TYR A 152 17.66 5.90 -8.42
CA TYR A 152 17.27 4.88 -7.45
C TYR A 152 16.10 4.02 -7.96
N ILE A 153 16.01 3.82 -9.28
CA ILE A 153 14.90 3.13 -9.92
C ILE A 153 14.86 1.63 -9.63
N GLU A 154 15.99 1.03 -9.23
CA GLU A 154 16.04 -0.36 -8.79
C GLU A 154 15.39 -0.59 -7.40
N LEU A 155 15.25 0.48 -6.62
CA LEU A 155 14.62 0.44 -5.31
C LEU A 155 13.15 0.82 -5.45
N SER A 156 12.25 -0.17 -5.41
CA SER A 156 10.81 -0.01 -5.66
C SER A 156 10.14 1.10 -4.84
N ASP A 157 10.63 1.36 -3.61
CA ASP A 157 10.05 2.32 -2.70
C ASP A 157 10.59 3.75 -2.84
N SER A 158 11.73 3.94 -3.53
CA SER A 158 12.40 5.25 -3.61
C SER A 158 11.54 6.34 -4.24
N TYR A 159 10.70 5.98 -5.18
CA TYR A 159 9.81 6.91 -5.90
C TYR A 159 8.34 6.60 -5.71
N LYS A 160 7.98 5.87 -4.64
CA LYS A 160 6.61 5.43 -4.36
C LYS A 160 5.60 6.58 -4.43
N SER A 161 5.90 7.72 -3.78
CA SER A 161 5.00 8.89 -3.77
C SER A 161 4.80 9.49 -5.17
N ILE A 162 5.83 9.46 -6.03
CA ILE A 162 5.71 9.94 -7.41
C ILE A 162 4.82 8.99 -8.21
N LEU A 163 5.04 7.69 -8.08
CA LEU A 163 4.24 6.66 -8.76
C LEU A 163 2.77 6.72 -8.35
N GLU A 164 2.48 6.85 -7.04
CA GLU A 164 1.11 7.02 -6.56
C GLU A 164 0.48 8.34 -7.03
N SER A 165 1.26 9.42 -7.10
CA SER A 165 0.77 10.70 -7.63
C SER A 165 0.39 10.60 -9.13
N LEU A 166 1.13 9.81 -9.90
CA LEU A 166 0.81 9.53 -11.30
C LEU A 166 -0.47 8.70 -11.45
N ILE A 167 -0.70 7.73 -10.54
CA ILE A 167 -1.95 6.97 -10.48
C ILE A 167 -3.12 7.91 -10.19
N HIS A 168 -3.00 8.78 -9.19
CA HIS A 168 -4.05 9.74 -8.84
C HIS A 168 -4.35 10.71 -9.99
N ALA A 169 -3.31 11.29 -10.59
CA ALA A 169 -3.47 12.20 -11.72
C ALA A 169 -4.07 11.49 -12.94
N GLY A 170 -3.61 10.29 -13.24
CA GLY A 170 -4.17 9.45 -14.30
C GLY A 170 -5.63 9.15 -14.07
N THR A 171 -6.00 8.74 -12.86
CA THR A 171 -7.39 8.43 -12.50
C THR A 171 -8.30 9.65 -12.67
N GLU A 172 -7.89 10.82 -12.20
CA GLU A 172 -8.72 12.03 -12.34
C GLU A 172 -8.92 12.43 -13.79
N ASN A 173 -7.91 12.22 -14.65
CA ASN A 173 -7.97 12.49 -16.08
C ASN A 173 -8.49 11.29 -16.91
N GLU A 174 -8.91 10.20 -16.26
CA GLU A 174 -9.38 8.95 -16.91
C GLU A 174 -8.35 8.32 -17.86
N VAL A 175 -7.07 8.42 -17.49
CA VAL A 175 -5.90 7.98 -18.26
C VAL A 175 -5.14 6.90 -17.51
N LYS A 176 -4.79 5.82 -18.19
CA LYS A 176 -3.80 4.87 -17.69
C LYS A 176 -2.40 5.43 -17.92
N VAL A 177 -1.67 5.69 -16.85
CA VAL A 177 -0.27 6.13 -16.94
C VAL A 177 0.65 4.92 -16.92
N ASN A 178 1.35 4.67 -18.01
CA ASN A 178 2.43 3.70 -18.10
C ASN A 178 3.73 4.39 -17.73
N VAL A 179 4.39 3.97 -16.66
CA VAL A 179 5.64 4.57 -16.21
C VAL A 179 6.83 3.77 -16.72
N LYS A 180 7.69 4.42 -17.52
CA LYS A 180 8.95 3.88 -17.99
C LYS A 180 10.07 4.43 -17.08
N SER A 181 10.58 3.60 -16.19
CA SER A 181 11.71 3.98 -15.33
C SER A 181 13.01 3.94 -16.11
N ILE A 182 13.75 5.05 -16.10
CA ILE A 182 15.01 5.21 -16.84
C ILE A 182 16.11 5.64 -15.87
N HIS A 183 17.18 4.85 -15.80
CA HIS A 183 18.30 5.14 -14.92
C HIS A 183 19.13 6.31 -15.43
N SER A 184 19.20 7.40 -14.66
CA SER A 184 19.83 8.64 -15.09
C SER A 184 21.34 8.52 -15.38
N GLU A 185 22.04 7.53 -14.81
CA GLU A 185 23.48 7.32 -15.06
C GLU A 185 23.76 6.72 -16.44
N TYR A 186 22.77 6.07 -17.04
CA TYR A 186 22.95 5.38 -18.32
C TYR A 186 22.45 6.20 -19.51
N ILE A 187 21.94 7.41 -19.27
CA ILE A 187 21.51 8.33 -20.33
C ILE A 187 22.72 9.04 -20.89
N ASP A 188 22.93 8.91 -22.19
CA ASP A 188 23.94 9.63 -22.97
C ASP A 188 23.33 10.18 -24.28
N ARG A 189 24.13 10.92 -25.07
CA ARG A 189 23.68 11.55 -26.31
C ARG A 189 23.39 10.55 -27.43
N GLU A 190 23.88 9.32 -27.33
CA GLU A 190 23.72 8.29 -28.36
C GLU A 190 22.40 7.50 -28.12
N ASN A 191 22.03 7.26 -26.85
CA ASN A 191 20.88 6.43 -26.50
C ASN A 191 19.62 7.23 -26.16
N ILE A 192 19.73 8.50 -25.78
CA ILE A 192 18.61 9.30 -25.27
C ILE A 192 17.39 9.31 -26.18
N GLY A 193 17.61 9.42 -27.49
CA GLY A 193 16.51 9.40 -28.47
C GLY A 193 15.75 8.07 -28.45
N LYS A 194 16.48 6.95 -28.32
CA LYS A 194 15.88 5.61 -28.26
C LYS A 194 15.09 5.40 -26.98
N ASP A 195 15.56 5.95 -25.86
CA ASP A 195 14.94 5.75 -24.56
C ASP A 195 13.70 6.62 -24.34
N MET A 196 13.60 7.75 -25.06
CA MET A 196 12.60 8.79 -24.79
C MET A 196 11.65 9.12 -25.96
N ASN A 197 11.80 8.49 -27.12
CA ASN A 197 11.01 8.83 -28.33
C ASN A 197 9.52 8.48 -28.23
N ASP A 198 9.16 7.57 -27.33
CA ASP A 198 7.79 7.07 -27.12
C ASP A 198 7.09 7.67 -25.88
N LEU A 199 7.69 8.71 -25.27
CA LEU A 199 7.19 9.32 -24.05
C LEU A 199 6.32 10.54 -24.34
N ASP A 200 5.15 10.59 -23.71
CA ASP A 200 4.23 11.71 -23.71
C ASP A 200 4.64 12.81 -22.70
N GLY A 201 5.44 12.44 -21.71
CA GLY A 201 5.97 13.36 -20.70
C GLY A 201 7.12 12.75 -19.91
N ILE A 202 7.88 13.60 -19.22
CA ILE A 202 9.05 13.20 -18.44
C ILE A 202 8.99 13.79 -17.04
N ILE A 203 9.29 12.97 -16.02
CA ILE A 203 9.52 13.41 -14.65
C ILE A 203 10.97 13.11 -14.30
N VAL A 204 11.72 14.16 -13.93
CA VAL A 204 13.06 14.02 -13.38
C VAL A 204 12.94 13.95 -11.85
N ALA A 205 13.20 12.77 -11.31
CA ALA A 205 13.04 12.47 -9.90
C ALA A 205 14.13 13.12 -9.02
N PRO A 206 13.85 13.39 -7.73
CA PRO A 206 14.82 13.99 -6.82
C PRO A 206 16.00 13.05 -6.53
N GLY A 207 17.09 13.61 -6.01
CA GLY A 207 18.25 12.84 -5.56
C GLY A 207 19.51 13.69 -5.49
N PHE A 208 20.12 13.73 -4.31
CA PHE A 208 21.33 14.51 -4.03
C PHE A 208 22.60 13.94 -4.66
N GLY A 209 23.59 14.79 -4.84
CA GLY A 209 24.95 14.43 -5.29
C GLY A 209 25.08 14.32 -6.82
N GLN A 210 26.34 14.17 -7.27
CA GLN A 210 26.72 14.25 -8.68
C GLN A 210 26.30 13.03 -9.52
N ARG A 211 26.10 11.88 -8.88
CA ARG A 211 25.76 10.62 -9.56
C ARG A 211 24.47 10.76 -10.38
N GLY A 212 24.53 10.51 -11.68
CA GLY A 212 23.41 10.58 -12.61
C GLY A 212 22.91 11.99 -12.94
N LEU A 213 23.64 13.06 -12.54
CA LEU A 213 23.24 14.45 -12.81
C LEU A 213 23.30 14.77 -14.31
N ASP A 214 24.36 14.35 -15.00
CA ASP A 214 24.53 14.63 -16.43
C ASP A 214 23.40 14.04 -17.26
N GLY A 215 22.97 12.79 -16.95
CA GLY A 215 21.82 12.18 -17.62
C GLY A 215 20.50 12.89 -17.34
N LYS A 216 20.30 13.43 -16.13
CA LYS A 216 19.12 14.26 -15.82
C LYS A 216 19.12 15.56 -16.64
N ILE A 217 20.27 16.21 -16.78
CA ILE A 217 20.43 17.42 -17.61
C ILE A 217 20.13 17.10 -19.06
N LEU A 218 20.69 16.00 -19.59
CA LEU A 218 20.43 15.55 -20.96
C LEU A 218 18.93 15.25 -21.18
N ALA A 219 18.25 14.61 -20.22
CA ALA A 219 16.82 14.35 -20.30
C ALA A 219 15.99 15.64 -20.38
N VAL A 220 16.32 16.66 -19.59
CA VAL A 220 15.68 17.97 -19.65
C VAL A 220 15.98 18.69 -20.98
N GLU A 221 17.23 18.63 -21.48
CA GLU A 221 17.62 19.16 -22.79
C GLU A 221 16.79 18.50 -23.91
N TYR A 222 16.68 17.17 -23.89
CA TYR A 222 15.89 16.40 -24.84
C TYR A 222 14.41 16.80 -24.81
N ALA A 223 13.82 16.84 -23.63
CA ALA A 223 12.42 17.23 -23.45
C ALA A 223 12.14 18.62 -24.02
N ARG A 224 13.00 19.60 -23.70
CA ARG A 224 12.86 20.97 -24.20
C ARG A 224 13.00 21.06 -25.73
N VAL A 225 13.98 20.38 -26.31
CA VAL A 225 14.22 20.41 -27.76
C VAL A 225 13.11 19.75 -28.55
N ASN A 226 12.62 18.60 -28.04
CA ASN A 226 11.56 17.82 -28.70
C ASN A 226 10.14 18.22 -28.26
N LYS A 227 10.02 19.28 -27.42
CA LYS A 227 8.74 19.80 -26.92
C LYS A 227 7.92 18.75 -26.14
N VAL A 228 8.60 17.84 -25.47
CA VAL A 228 7.97 16.88 -24.54
C VAL A 228 7.74 17.60 -23.20
N PRO A 229 6.51 17.58 -22.66
CA PRO A 229 6.25 18.12 -21.31
C PRO A 229 7.17 17.50 -20.25
N PHE A 230 7.73 18.30 -19.36
CA PHE A 230 8.57 17.76 -18.29
C PHE A 230 8.38 18.47 -16.95
N LEU A 231 8.58 17.73 -15.87
CA LEU A 231 8.59 18.19 -14.48
C LEU A 231 9.89 17.75 -13.81
N VAL A 232 10.55 18.67 -13.12
CA VAL A 232 11.73 18.37 -12.30
C VAL A 232 11.35 18.51 -10.82
N ILE A 233 11.64 17.49 -10.04
CA ILE A 233 11.43 17.49 -8.58
C ILE A 233 12.78 17.59 -7.90
N CYS A 234 12.97 18.62 -7.08
CA CYS A 234 14.19 18.86 -6.32
C CYS A 234 14.07 18.37 -4.89
#